data_e664c976e96b7b944268a737d3638e55
#
_entry.id   e664c976e96b7b944268a737d3638e55
#
_cell.length_a   1.000
_cell.length_b   1.000
_cell.length_c   1.000
_cell.angle_alpha   90.00
_cell.angle_beta   90.00
_cell.angle_gamma   90.00
#
_symmetry.space_group_name_H-M   'P 1'
#
loop_
_entity.id
_entity.type
_entity.pdbx_description
1 polymer ?
#
loop_
_entity_poly.entity_id
_entity_poly.type
_entity_poly.pdbx_seq_one_letter_code
_entity_poly.pdbx_strand_id
1 'polypeptide(L)'
;MNFGLHYLHTMIRVKDLDRALKFFNLLGLKEKRRKDVEQGRFTLVFLGDDITEAEVELTYNWDQEEEYSYGRNFGHLAYKV
;
A
#
# COMPACT_ATOMS: atom_id res chain seq x y z
N MET A 1 5.01 26.25 -2.26
CA MET A 1 4.36 26.62 -3.53
C MET A 1 3.70 25.40 -4.15
N ASN A 2 2.46 25.53 -4.57
CA ASN A 2 1.71 24.43 -5.15
C ASN A 2 1.61 24.61 -6.67
N PHE A 3 2.22 23.71 -7.43
CA PHE A 3 2.20 23.76 -8.91
C PHE A 3 1.05 22.90 -9.48
N GLY A 4 0.01 22.64 -8.69
CA GLY A 4 -1.08 21.79 -9.12
C GLY A 4 -0.78 20.31 -8.96
N LEU A 5 0.29 19.97 -8.27
CA LEU A 5 0.65 18.57 -7.98
C LEU A 5 0.02 18.15 -6.67
N HIS A 6 -0.53 16.95 -6.66
CA HIS A 6 -1.13 16.35 -5.45
C HIS A 6 -0.48 15.00 -5.21
N TYR A 7 -0.12 14.73 -3.96
CA TYR A 7 0.38 13.43 -3.58
C TYR A 7 -0.76 12.42 -3.59
N LEU A 8 -0.61 11.33 -4.35
CA LEU A 8 -1.67 10.34 -4.48
C LEU A 8 -1.45 9.12 -3.60
N HIS A 9 -0.29 8.49 -3.69
CA HIS A 9 -0.06 7.26 -2.92
C HIS A 9 1.41 6.89 -2.85
N THR A 10 1.71 6.03 -1.87
CA THR A 10 2.99 5.33 -1.76
C THR A 10 2.69 3.84 -1.95
N MET A 11 3.45 3.17 -2.80
CA MET A 11 3.25 1.75 -3.07
C MET A 11 4.23 0.91 -2.26
N ILE A 12 3.71 -0.17 -1.70
CA ILE A 12 4.47 -1.15 -0.93
C ILE A 12 4.14 -2.54 -1.47
N ARG A 13 5.16 -3.34 -1.76
CA ARG A 13 4.95 -4.73 -2.14
C ARG A 13 4.82 -5.58 -0.90
N VAL A 14 3.83 -6.47 -0.88
CA VAL A 14 3.59 -7.35 0.27
C VAL A 14 3.49 -8.78 -0.21
N LYS A 15 4.01 -9.70 0.58
CA LYS A 15 3.95 -11.13 0.27
C LYS A 15 2.67 -11.76 0.80
N ASP A 16 2.20 -11.35 1.96
CA ASP A 16 1.00 -11.86 2.60
C ASP A 16 -0.02 -10.72 2.67
N LEU A 17 -0.95 -10.70 1.72
CA LEU A 17 -1.91 -9.62 1.61
C LEU A 17 -2.83 -9.54 2.82
N ASP A 18 -3.35 -10.68 3.28
CA ASP A 18 -4.26 -10.68 4.42
C ASP A 18 -3.61 -10.14 5.68
N ARG A 19 -2.38 -10.52 5.92
CA ARG A 19 -1.62 -10.05 7.08
C ARG A 19 -1.36 -8.55 6.98
N ALA A 20 -1.00 -8.07 5.81
CA ALA A 20 -0.77 -6.65 5.58
C ALA A 20 -2.05 -5.84 5.79
N LEU A 21 -3.19 -6.35 5.30
CA LEU A 21 -4.47 -5.67 5.48
C LEU A 21 -4.84 -5.57 6.95
N LYS A 22 -4.63 -6.62 7.73
CA LYS A 22 -4.90 -6.59 9.18
C LYS A 22 -4.03 -5.53 9.87
N PHE A 23 -2.77 -5.46 9.50
CA PHE A 23 -1.85 -4.49 10.08
C PHE A 23 -2.32 -3.05 9.79
N PHE A 24 -2.61 -2.74 8.53
CA PHE A 24 -3.01 -1.38 8.17
C PHE A 24 -4.40 -1.03 8.71
N ASN A 25 -5.30 -2.02 8.83
CA ASN A 25 -6.60 -1.78 9.45
C ASN A 25 -6.46 -1.37 10.91
N LEU A 26 -5.48 -1.95 11.64
CA LEU A 26 -5.21 -1.54 13.01
C LEU A 26 -4.75 -0.08 13.10
N LEU A 27 -4.13 0.43 12.04
CA LEU A 27 -3.70 1.82 11.97
C LEU A 27 -4.81 2.75 11.48
N GLY A 28 -5.99 2.23 11.23
CA GLY A 28 -7.12 3.03 10.79
C GLY A 28 -7.25 3.19 9.28
N LEU A 29 -6.43 2.50 8.51
CA LEU A 29 -6.50 2.55 7.06
C LEU A 29 -7.40 1.43 6.55
N LYS A 30 -8.38 1.79 5.73
CA LYS A 30 -9.35 0.84 5.20
C LYS A 30 -9.21 0.70 3.70
N GLU A 31 -9.58 -0.47 3.19
CA GLU A 31 -9.59 -0.71 1.77
C GLU A 31 -10.60 0.22 1.09
N LYS A 32 -10.12 1.03 0.14
CA LYS A 32 -10.96 1.94 -0.62
C LYS A 32 -11.34 1.35 -1.97
N ARG A 33 -10.41 0.63 -2.59
CA ARG A 33 -10.64 -0.03 -3.88
C ARG A 33 -9.57 -1.09 -4.10
N ARG A 34 -9.86 -2.00 -5.02
CA ARG A 34 -9.00 -3.14 -5.32
C ARG A 34 -9.04 -3.43 -6.81
N LYS A 35 -7.93 -3.90 -7.36
CA LYS A 35 -7.86 -4.27 -8.76
C LYS A 35 -6.98 -5.51 -8.93
N ASP A 36 -7.54 -6.55 -9.55
CA ASP A 36 -6.78 -7.72 -9.96
C ASP A 36 -6.32 -7.52 -11.40
N VAL A 37 -5.03 -7.74 -11.66
CA VAL A 37 -4.47 -7.61 -13.00
C VAL A 37 -3.99 -8.99 -13.46
N GLU A 38 -4.85 -9.66 -14.23
CA GLU A 38 -4.60 -11.04 -14.67
C GLU A 38 -3.33 -11.17 -15.51
N GLN A 39 -3.12 -10.27 -16.46
CA GLN A 39 -1.95 -10.32 -17.33
C GLN A 39 -0.64 -10.18 -16.57
N GLY A 40 -0.61 -9.33 -15.56
CA GLY A 40 0.59 -9.12 -14.74
C GLY A 40 0.64 -10.03 -13.53
N ARG A 41 -0.42 -10.75 -13.26
CA ARG A 41 -0.56 -11.67 -12.12
C ARG A 41 -0.27 -10.98 -10.80
N PHE A 42 -1.00 -9.90 -10.55
CA PHE A 42 -0.89 -9.18 -9.29
C PHE A 42 -2.21 -8.52 -8.93
N THR A 43 -2.35 -8.19 -7.65
CA THR A 43 -3.50 -7.47 -7.10
C THR A 43 -3.01 -6.18 -6.48
N LEU A 44 -3.73 -5.10 -6.76
CA LEU A 44 -3.50 -3.80 -6.13
C LEU A 44 -4.63 -3.54 -5.13
N VAL A 45 -4.27 -3.11 -3.92
CA VAL A 45 -5.25 -2.73 -2.90
C VAL A 45 -4.89 -1.34 -2.41
N PHE A 46 -5.82 -0.41 -2.52
CA PHE A 46 -5.62 0.97 -2.10
C PHE A 46 -6.30 1.20 -0.77
N LEU A 47 -5.52 1.63 0.22
CA LEU A 47 -5.98 1.84 1.59
C LEU A 47 -5.92 3.32 1.93
N GLY A 48 -6.89 3.79 2.68
CA GLY A 48 -6.91 5.18 3.10
C GLY A 48 -7.77 5.38 4.32
N ASP A 49 -7.71 6.59 4.88
CA ASP A 49 -8.61 7.02 5.93
C ASP A 49 -9.62 8.00 5.33
N ASP A 50 -10.49 8.54 6.18
CA ASP A 50 -11.52 9.49 5.72
C ASP A 50 -11.08 10.94 5.90
N ILE A 51 -9.82 11.15 6.26
CA ILE A 51 -9.28 12.48 6.58
C ILE A 51 -8.39 12.99 5.46
N THR A 52 -7.49 12.14 4.93
CA THR A 52 -6.56 12.54 3.89
C THR A 52 -6.89 11.86 2.57
N GLU A 53 -6.50 12.49 1.46
CA GLU A 53 -6.71 11.92 0.14
C GLU A 53 -5.64 10.91 -0.24
N ALA A 54 -4.45 11.03 0.35
CA ALA A 54 -3.33 10.13 0.03
C ALA A 54 -3.62 8.71 0.53
N GLU A 55 -3.17 7.75 -0.26
CA GLU A 55 -3.43 6.34 0.01
C GLU A 55 -2.13 5.55 0.11
N VAL A 56 -2.20 4.40 0.76
CA VAL A 56 -1.16 3.38 0.68
C VAL A 56 -1.63 2.36 -0.35
N GLU A 57 -0.82 2.12 -1.37
CA GLU A 57 -1.12 1.12 -2.38
C GLU A 57 -0.32 -0.15 -2.08
N LEU A 58 -1.02 -1.25 -1.79
CA LEU A 58 -0.36 -2.54 -1.61
C LEU A 58 -0.36 -3.28 -2.93
N THR A 59 0.80 -3.80 -3.32
CA THR A 59 0.94 -4.64 -4.50
C THR A 59 1.23 -6.06 -4.03
N TYR A 60 0.33 -6.97 -4.36
CA TYR A 60 0.49 -8.38 -4.07
C TYR A 60 0.75 -9.14 -5.39
N ASN A 61 1.96 -9.63 -5.57
CA ASN A 61 2.35 -10.43 -6.73
C ASN A 61 2.00 -11.89 -6.45
N TRP A 62 1.15 -12.47 -7.28
CA TRP A 62 0.57 -13.79 -7.01
C TRP A 62 1.60 -14.92 -6.93
N ASP A 63 2.69 -14.79 -7.68
CA ASP A 63 3.69 -15.85 -7.77
C ASP A 63 4.95 -15.57 -6.94
N GLN A 64 4.88 -14.61 -6.02
CA GLN A 64 6.04 -14.24 -5.20
C GLN A 64 6.28 -15.31 -4.13
N GLU A 65 7.44 -15.94 -4.18
CA GLU A 65 7.81 -17.00 -3.24
C GLU A 65 8.77 -16.51 -2.16
N GLU A 66 9.64 -15.56 -2.49
CA GLU A 66 10.64 -15.06 -1.57
C GLU A 66 10.12 -13.86 -0.76
N GLU A 67 10.64 -13.73 0.46
CA GLU A 67 10.37 -12.54 1.26
C GLU A 67 10.97 -11.32 0.61
N TYR A 68 10.30 -10.17 0.74
CA TYR A 68 10.85 -8.91 0.28
C TYR A 68 11.85 -8.38 1.30
N SER A 69 12.94 -7.81 0.80
CA SER A 69 13.89 -7.12 1.67
C SER A 69 13.64 -5.63 1.59
N TYR A 70 14.04 -4.91 2.63
CA TYR A 70 13.93 -3.46 2.65
C TYR A 70 15.15 -2.78 2.04
N GLY A 71 16.20 -3.54 1.78
CA GLY A 71 17.46 -2.95 1.36
C GLY A 71 18.04 -2.07 2.45
N ARG A 72 18.65 -0.96 2.07
CA ARG A 72 19.21 0.01 3.03
C ARG A 72 18.66 1.40 2.83
N ASN A 73 17.63 1.52 2.02
CA ASN A 73 17.05 2.81 1.67
C ASN A 73 15.81 3.15 2.49
N PHE A 74 15.03 2.14 2.86
CA PHE A 74 13.76 2.37 3.53
C PHE A 74 13.95 2.96 4.93
N GLY A 75 13.22 4.03 5.20
CA GLY A 75 13.16 4.63 6.53
C GLY A 75 11.88 4.24 7.24
N HIS A 76 10.90 5.12 7.23
CA HIS A 76 9.63 4.83 7.92
C HIS A 76 8.47 5.62 7.31
N LEU A 77 7.26 5.20 7.66
CA LEU A 77 6.04 5.96 7.43
C LEU A 77 5.56 6.46 8.79
N ALA A 78 5.08 7.69 8.85
CA ALA A 78 4.65 8.30 10.10
C ALA A 78 3.13 8.50 10.11
N TYR A 79 2.53 8.25 11.26
CA TYR A 79 1.10 8.44 11.47
C TYR A 79 0.91 9.32 12.68
N LYS A 80 -0.01 10.28 12.57
CA LYS A 80 -0.38 11.11 13.69
C LYS A 80 -1.37 10.35 14.56
N VAL A 81 -1.11 10.33 15.85
CA VAL A 81 -1.99 9.68 16.83
C VAL A 81 -2.61 10.73 17.76
#